data_e56d6dc0030a4eef2ce217728b63f8ff
#
_entry.id   e56d6dc0030a4eef2ce217728b63f8ff
#
_cell.length_a   1.000
_cell.length_b   1.000
_cell.length_c   1.000
_cell.angle_alpha   90.00
_cell.angle_beta   90.00
_cell.angle_gamma   90.00
#
_symmetry.space_group_name_H-M   'P 1'
#
loop_
_entity.id
_entity.type
_entity.pdbx_description
1 polymer ?
#
loop_
_entity_poly.entity_id
_entity_poly.type
_entity_poly.pdbx_seq_one_letter_code
_entity_poly.pdbx_strand_id
1 'polypeptide(L)'
;FFFKQKTAYEISECDWSSDVCSSDLAECRQVDLAPQKQKLDAEKGAAYQDGVKKLRALIAEGELFQANLSHEMSGKFKGNARELYVSLRDGQPTELSCYWEDQGGRSLISHSPESFLNVNGAEIFSRPIKGTAHREQDAQLDAKAAAQLNANEKEIAELNMIVDMTRNDLGRIATVGQVAVEDVGSVVSYPTLHHREAIIRARWRPQTGLAKLIAATFPPASISGAPKVRALQAIAEIEQRSRGAYCGSLGYWLPSASPHGEFSVLIRTACIAKGTLRLAVGAGIVWDSDPQAEWEETLLKGRYLRDK
;
A
#
# COMPACT_ATOMS: atom_id res chain seq x y z
N PHE A 1 5.53 -6.64 -12.89
CA PHE A 1 6.79 -5.89 -12.64
C PHE A 1 6.92 -4.84 -13.73
N PHE A 2 6.69 -3.57 -13.42
CA PHE A 2 6.89 -2.48 -14.37
C PHE A 2 8.07 -1.65 -13.87
N PHE A 3 9.29 -2.06 -14.21
CA PHE A 3 10.45 -1.17 -14.17
C PHE A 3 10.59 -0.53 -15.52
N LYS A 4 10.20 0.73 -15.68
CA LYS A 4 10.64 1.56 -16.79
C LYS A 4 11.77 2.44 -16.29
N GLN A 5 12.95 2.23 -16.84
CA GLN A 5 14.09 3.13 -16.65
C GLN A 5 13.73 4.44 -17.35
N LYS A 6 13.44 5.50 -16.59
CA LYS A 6 13.29 6.86 -17.14
C LYS A 6 14.60 7.60 -17.00
N THR A 7 15.01 8.26 -18.06
CA THR A 7 16.14 9.17 -18.02
C THR A 7 15.73 10.50 -17.37
N ALA A 8 16.67 11.23 -16.78
CA ALA A 8 16.42 12.53 -16.17
C ALA A 8 15.75 13.54 -17.12
N TYR A 9 15.94 13.37 -18.43
CA TYR A 9 15.34 14.19 -19.48
C TYR A 9 13.83 14.01 -19.60
N GLU A 10 13.31 12.76 -19.49
CA GLU A 10 11.87 12.49 -19.54
C GLU A 10 11.10 13.00 -18.30
N ILE A 11 11.81 13.29 -17.20
CA ILE A 11 11.24 13.84 -15.97
C ILE A 11 11.13 15.36 -16.06
N SER A 12 12.06 16.03 -16.80
CA SER A 12 12.09 17.51 -16.93
C SER A 12 11.08 18.07 -17.93
N GLU A 13 10.54 17.27 -18.85
CA GLU A 13 9.54 17.71 -19.82
C GLU A 13 8.08 17.63 -19.34
N CYS A 14 7.85 17.12 -18.14
CA CYS A 14 6.53 17.22 -17.51
C CYS A 14 6.39 18.59 -16.87
N ASP A 15 5.87 19.56 -17.61
CA ASP A 15 5.47 20.85 -17.07
C ASP A 15 4.23 20.65 -16.17
N TRP A 16 4.45 20.67 -14.87
CA TRP A 16 3.43 20.45 -13.84
C TRP A 16 2.72 21.75 -13.44
N SER A 17 3.06 22.88 -14.07
CA SER A 17 2.73 24.19 -13.54
C SER A 17 1.54 24.91 -14.18
N SER A 18 0.98 24.45 -15.28
CA SER A 18 -0.09 25.23 -15.92
C SER A 18 -1.18 24.39 -16.57
N ASP A 19 -2.38 24.88 -16.44
CA ASP A 19 -3.55 24.64 -17.27
C ASP A 19 -4.40 23.36 -17.01
N VAL A 20 -4.72 23.08 -15.74
CA VAL A 20 -6.02 22.49 -15.44
C VAL A 20 -6.91 23.60 -14.88
N CYS A 21 -7.68 24.25 -15.76
CA CYS A 21 -8.69 25.22 -15.35
C CYS A 21 -9.74 24.56 -14.45
N SER A 22 -10.09 25.20 -13.35
CA SER A 22 -11.08 24.70 -12.39
C SER A 22 -12.48 24.49 -12.99
N SER A 23 -12.73 24.99 -14.21
CA SER A 23 -13.95 24.77 -14.97
C SER A 23 -14.07 23.39 -15.59
N ASP A 24 -12.94 22.70 -15.86
CA ASP A 24 -12.94 21.38 -16.49
C ASP A 24 -13.17 20.24 -15.48
N LEU A 25 -13.05 20.53 -14.19
CA LEU A 25 -13.30 19.58 -13.10
C LEU A 25 -14.81 19.31 -12.87
N ALA A 26 -15.71 20.10 -13.46
CA ALA A 26 -17.15 19.99 -13.24
C ALA A 26 -17.81 18.77 -13.92
N GLU A 27 -17.12 18.06 -14.82
CA GLU A 27 -17.64 16.88 -15.51
C GLU A 27 -17.01 15.54 -15.07
N CYS A 28 -16.37 15.48 -13.92
CA CYS A 28 -15.94 14.21 -13.35
C CYS A 28 -17.18 13.39 -12.96
N ARG A 29 -17.80 12.75 -13.97
CA ARG A 29 -19.04 11.97 -13.80
C ARG A 29 -18.72 10.71 -13.01
N GLN A 30 -19.47 10.55 -11.93
CA GLN A 30 -19.54 9.45 -10.98
C GLN A 30 -19.05 8.12 -11.52
N VAL A 31 -18.12 7.50 -10.81
CA VAL A 31 -17.82 6.07 -10.96
C VAL A 31 -19.08 5.32 -10.53
N ASP A 32 -19.89 4.88 -11.49
CA ASP A 32 -21.11 4.12 -11.21
C ASP A 32 -20.73 2.68 -10.78
N LEU A 33 -20.48 2.53 -9.52
CA LEU A 33 -20.22 1.25 -8.87
C LEU A 33 -21.51 0.61 -8.34
N ALA A 34 -22.67 1.19 -8.67
CA ALA A 34 -23.92 0.82 -8.06
C ALA A 34 -24.89 0.17 -8.94
N PRO A 35 -25.55 -0.74 -9.30
CA PRO A 35 -26.55 -1.50 -8.58
C PRO A 35 -26.59 -3.05 -8.77
N GLN A 36 -25.55 -3.66 -9.30
CA GLN A 36 -25.41 -5.14 -9.20
C GLN A 36 -24.84 -5.56 -7.83
N LYS A 37 -24.78 -4.65 -6.92
CA LYS A 37 -23.93 -4.56 -5.73
C LYS A 37 -24.31 -5.52 -4.61
N GLN A 38 -25.57 -5.63 -4.23
CA GLN A 38 -25.93 -6.30 -2.96
C GLN A 38 -25.73 -7.83 -3.00
N LYS A 39 -26.06 -8.49 -4.10
CA LYS A 39 -25.91 -9.96 -4.18
C LYS A 39 -24.45 -10.37 -4.38
N LEU A 40 -23.72 -9.66 -5.25
CA LEU A 40 -22.31 -9.92 -5.52
C LEU A 40 -21.43 -9.55 -4.32
N ASP A 41 -21.77 -8.49 -3.57
CA ASP A 41 -21.09 -8.12 -2.33
C ASP A 41 -21.32 -9.13 -1.21
N ALA A 42 -22.50 -9.71 -1.10
CA ALA A 42 -22.79 -10.75 -0.12
C ALA A 42 -22.02 -12.06 -0.38
N GLU A 43 -21.94 -12.49 -1.65
CA GLU A 43 -21.19 -13.70 -2.02
C GLU A 43 -19.68 -13.49 -1.83
N LYS A 44 -19.15 -12.34 -2.23
CA LYS A 44 -17.73 -11.97 -2.01
C LYS A 44 -17.42 -11.84 -0.53
N GLY A 45 -18.34 -11.25 0.26
CA GLY A 45 -18.21 -11.12 1.70
C GLY A 45 -18.12 -12.47 2.38
N ALA A 46 -18.99 -13.41 2.03
CA ALA A 46 -18.96 -14.77 2.57
C ALA A 46 -17.64 -15.50 2.23
N ALA A 47 -17.18 -15.40 0.98
CA ALA A 47 -15.91 -16.00 0.54
C ALA A 47 -14.71 -15.38 1.28
N TYR A 48 -14.70 -14.06 1.47
CA TYR A 48 -13.65 -13.38 2.22
C TYR A 48 -13.63 -13.81 3.68
N GLN A 49 -14.78 -13.83 4.34
CA GLN A 49 -14.92 -14.29 5.73
C GLN A 49 -14.50 -15.76 5.92
N ASP A 50 -14.79 -16.63 4.94
CA ASP A 50 -14.28 -18.00 4.94
C ASP A 50 -12.76 -18.03 4.82
N GLY A 51 -12.17 -17.18 3.97
CA GLY A 51 -10.73 -16.99 3.88
C GLY A 51 -10.10 -16.54 5.20
N VAL A 52 -10.73 -15.60 5.92
CA VAL A 52 -10.30 -15.20 7.28
C VAL A 52 -10.27 -16.39 8.23
N LYS A 53 -11.33 -17.22 8.23
CA LYS A 53 -11.40 -18.43 9.09
C LYS A 53 -10.27 -19.41 8.75
N LYS A 54 -10.00 -19.65 7.47
CA LYS A 54 -8.89 -20.51 7.02
C LYS A 54 -7.54 -20.01 7.48
N LEU A 55 -7.26 -18.70 7.34
CA LEU A 55 -6.01 -18.12 7.84
C LEU A 55 -5.89 -18.23 9.35
N ARG A 56 -6.95 -17.97 10.09
CA ARG A 56 -6.97 -18.15 11.55
C ARG A 56 -6.68 -19.60 11.97
N ALA A 57 -7.16 -20.58 11.22
CA ALA A 57 -6.84 -21.99 11.48
C ALA A 57 -5.33 -22.25 11.31
N LEU A 58 -4.73 -21.77 10.22
CA LEU A 58 -3.26 -21.87 10.01
C LEU A 58 -2.46 -21.13 11.09
N ILE A 59 -2.96 -20.01 11.59
CA ILE A 59 -2.34 -19.29 12.72
C ILE A 59 -2.45 -20.11 14.00
N ALA A 60 -3.60 -20.75 14.27
CA ALA A 60 -3.81 -21.63 15.40
C ALA A 60 -2.89 -22.85 15.39
N GLU A 61 -2.58 -23.37 14.21
CA GLU A 61 -1.64 -24.48 13.99
C GLU A 61 -0.18 -24.05 14.09
N GLY A 62 0.09 -22.74 14.25
CA GLY A 62 1.43 -22.18 14.35
C GLY A 62 2.18 -22.05 13.02
N GLU A 63 1.50 -22.22 11.88
CA GLU A 63 2.11 -22.07 10.56
C GLU A 63 2.32 -20.59 10.17
N LEU A 64 1.50 -19.70 10.70
CA LEU A 64 1.51 -18.26 10.42
C LEU A 64 1.37 -17.46 11.72
N PHE A 65 1.92 -16.25 11.72
CA PHE A 65 1.60 -15.21 12.70
C PHE A 65 0.56 -14.24 12.14
N GLN A 66 0.67 -13.92 10.85
CA GLN A 66 -0.21 -13.00 10.12
C GLN A 66 -0.18 -13.31 8.63
N ALA A 67 -1.28 -13.04 7.93
CA ALA A 67 -1.31 -12.94 6.46
C ALA A 67 -2.27 -11.84 5.99
N ASN A 68 -1.89 -11.10 4.95
CA ASN A 68 -2.74 -10.08 4.36
C ASN A 68 -3.70 -10.72 3.35
N LEU A 69 -4.97 -10.83 3.71
CA LEU A 69 -6.03 -11.34 2.82
C LEU A 69 -6.66 -10.19 2.04
N SER A 70 -6.93 -10.41 0.75
CA SER A 70 -7.49 -9.38 -0.11
C SER A 70 -8.60 -9.87 -1.03
N HIS A 71 -9.42 -8.93 -1.49
CA HIS A 71 -10.40 -9.14 -2.54
C HIS A 71 -10.37 -8.00 -3.54
N GLU A 72 -11.01 -8.18 -4.70
CA GLU A 72 -11.09 -7.17 -5.74
C GLU A 72 -12.51 -6.62 -5.85
N MET A 73 -12.61 -5.29 -5.85
CA MET A 73 -13.76 -4.52 -6.24
C MET A 73 -13.61 -4.10 -7.70
N SER A 74 -14.66 -4.15 -8.50
CA SER A 74 -14.61 -3.71 -9.89
C SER A 74 -15.91 -3.06 -10.31
N GLY A 75 -15.82 -2.12 -11.25
CA GLY A 75 -16.98 -1.41 -11.79
C GLY A 75 -16.70 -0.84 -13.17
N LYS A 76 -17.78 -0.45 -13.86
CA LYS A 76 -17.66 0.28 -15.14
C LYS A 76 -17.11 1.68 -14.87
N PHE A 77 -16.11 2.07 -15.63
CA PHE A 77 -15.54 3.40 -15.58
C PHE A 77 -15.89 4.17 -16.86
N LYS A 78 -16.50 5.33 -16.68
CA LYS A 78 -16.80 6.29 -17.74
C LYS A 78 -16.22 7.62 -17.31
N GLY A 79 -15.14 8.04 -17.93
CA GLY A 79 -14.48 9.29 -17.58
C GLY A 79 -13.01 9.27 -17.98
N ASN A 80 -12.30 10.29 -17.54
CA ASN A 80 -10.88 10.45 -17.76
C ASN A 80 -10.11 9.98 -16.51
N ALA A 81 -9.22 9.03 -16.69
CA ALA A 81 -8.44 8.47 -15.58
C ALA A 81 -7.49 9.50 -14.93
N ARG A 82 -6.98 10.47 -15.71
CA ARG A 82 -6.12 11.53 -15.20
C ARG A 82 -6.91 12.52 -14.35
N GLU A 83 -8.14 12.87 -14.75
CA GLU A 83 -9.03 13.72 -13.95
C GLU A 83 -9.39 13.05 -12.62
N LEU A 84 -9.69 11.74 -12.65
CA LEU A 84 -9.92 10.98 -11.43
C LEU A 84 -8.69 11.03 -10.50
N TYR A 85 -7.47 10.87 -11.05
CA TYR A 85 -6.25 10.99 -10.27
C TYR A 85 -6.12 12.36 -9.60
N VAL A 86 -6.34 13.44 -10.35
CA VAL A 86 -6.26 14.82 -9.82
C VAL A 86 -7.30 15.03 -8.71
N SER A 87 -8.55 14.63 -8.93
CA SER A 87 -9.61 14.74 -7.92
C SER A 87 -9.30 14.00 -6.62
N LEU A 88 -8.70 12.80 -6.73
CA LEU A 88 -8.31 12.02 -5.56
C LEU A 88 -7.13 12.65 -4.82
N ARG A 89 -6.13 13.13 -5.56
CA ARG A 89 -4.95 13.80 -5.00
C ARG A 89 -5.35 15.06 -4.22
N ASP A 90 -6.25 15.86 -4.78
CA ASP A 90 -6.68 17.10 -4.14
C ASP A 90 -7.54 16.83 -2.89
N GLY A 91 -8.28 15.72 -2.88
CA GLY A 91 -9.07 15.31 -1.72
C GLY A 91 -8.28 14.65 -0.59
N GLN A 92 -7.21 13.93 -0.92
CA GLN A 92 -6.34 13.22 0.03
C GLN A 92 -4.89 13.23 -0.47
N PRO A 93 -4.15 14.32 -0.31
CA PRO A 93 -2.78 14.39 -0.77
C PRO A 93 -1.89 13.38 -0.05
N THR A 94 -1.10 12.61 -0.81
CA THR A 94 -0.05 11.75 -0.30
C THR A 94 1.24 12.01 -1.07
N GLU A 95 2.38 11.92 -0.40
CA GLU A 95 3.70 12.16 -1.02
C GLU A 95 4.02 11.12 -2.11
N LEU A 96 3.42 9.94 -2.03
CA LEU A 96 3.67 8.81 -2.93
C LEU A 96 2.55 8.60 -3.95
N SER A 97 1.78 9.66 -4.26
CA SER A 97 0.77 9.62 -5.31
C SER A 97 1.41 9.48 -6.68
N CYS A 98 0.83 8.63 -7.52
CA CYS A 98 1.32 8.42 -8.88
C CYS A 98 0.18 8.12 -9.86
N TYR A 99 0.24 8.75 -11.03
CA TYR A 99 -0.51 8.39 -12.21
C TYR A 99 0.43 7.80 -13.25
N TRP A 100 0.07 6.66 -13.80
CA TRP A 100 0.78 6.03 -14.90
C TRP A 100 -0.22 5.53 -15.95
N GLU A 101 0.12 5.70 -17.21
CA GLU A 101 -0.68 5.23 -18.34
C GLU A 101 0.23 4.62 -19.41
N ASP A 102 -0.20 3.51 -19.99
CA ASP A 102 0.50 2.90 -21.10
C ASP A 102 -0.11 3.30 -22.45
N GLN A 103 0.61 2.97 -23.53
CA GLN A 103 0.16 3.25 -24.91
C GLN A 103 -1.13 2.51 -25.29
N GLY A 104 -1.53 1.48 -24.54
CA GLY A 104 -2.77 0.73 -24.73
C GLY A 104 -3.96 1.30 -23.97
N GLY A 105 -3.82 2.47 -23.33
CA GLY A 105 -4.86 3.13 -22.55
C GLY A 105 -5.17 2.43 -21.23
N ARG A 106 -4.23 1.63 -20.71
CA ARG A 106 -4.34 1.10 -19.34
C ARG A 106 -3.73 2.12 -18.38
N SER A 107 -4.49 2.51 -17.37
CA SER A 107 -4.06 3.48 -16.38
C SER A 107 -3.93 2.85 -15.00
N LEU A 108 -2.97 3.35 -14.22
CA LEU A 108 -2.78 3.01 -12.82
C LEU A 108 -2.80 4.32 -12.03
N ILE A 109 -3.69 4.37 -11.05
CA ILE A 109 -3.88 5.52 -10.15
C ILE A 109 -3.54 5.05 -8.74
N SER A 110 -2.44 5.54 -8.18
CA SER A 110 -1.99 5.18 -6.84
C SER A 110 -1.99 6.38 -5.91
N HIS A 111 -2.61 6.23 -4.75
CA HIS A 111 -2.57 7.17 -3.63
C HIS A 111 -2.01 6.47 -2.39
N SER A 112 -0.88 5.78 -2.59
CA SER A 112 -0.25 5.04 -1.51
C SER A 112 0.26 5.97 -0.42
N PRO A 113 -0.03 5.68 0.85
CA PRO A 113 0.57 6.37 1.98
C PRO A 113 1.92 5.75 2.39
N GLU A 114 2.27 4.57 1.87
CA GLU A 114 3.35 3.74 2.42
C GLU A 114 4.56 3.68 1.51
N SER A 115 5.72 4.07 2.06
CA SER A 115 7.01 3.92 1.42
C SER A 115 7.54 2.49 1.61
N PHE A 116 7.84 1.83 0.49
CA PHE A 116 8.46 0.51 0.51
C PHE A 116 9.97 0.63 0.72
N LEU A 117 10.64 1.32 -0.18
CA LEU A 117 12.09 1.52 -0.14
C LEU A 117 12.43 2.94 -0.60
N ASN A 118 13.31 3.58 0.13
CA ASN A 118 14.01 4.79 -0.29
C ASN A 118 15.51 4.49 -0.30
N VAL A 119 16.17 4.74 -1.43
CA VAL A 119 17.59 4.49 -1.62
C VAL A 119 18.31 5.80 -1.82
N ASN A 120 19.32 6.05 -1.01
CA ASN A 120 20.18 7.22 -1.09
C ASN A 120 21.64 6.80 -0.99
N GLY A 121 22.28 6.65 -2.13
CA GLY A 121 23.64 6.13 -2.21
C GLY A 121 23.74 4.71 -1.65
N ALA A 122 24.54 4.53 -0.59
CA ALA A 122 24.71 3.25 0.08
C ALA A 122 23.65 2.95 1.15
N GLU A 123 22.79 3.91 1.47
CA GLU A 123 21.77 3.78 2.50
C GLU A 123 20.42 3.40 1.88
N ILE A 124 19.71 2.52 2.57
CA ILE A 124 18.35 2.09 2.23
C ILE A 124 17.48 2.33 3.45
N PHE A 125 16.32 2.91 3.22
CA PHE A 125 15.29 3.12 4.23
C PHE A 125 14.02 2.38 3.83
N SER A 126 13.33 1.83 4.81
CA SER A 126 11.95 1.32 4.69
C SER A 126 11.12 1.94 5.80
N ARG A 127 9.89 2.38 5.47
CA ARG A 127 8.98 3.04 6.41
C ARG A 127 7.63 2.32 6.43
N PRO A 128 7.53 1.16 7.07
CA PRO A 128 6.25 0.48 7.22
C PRO A 128 5.33 1.26 8.16
N ILE A 129 4.05 1.23 7.81
CA ILE A 129 2.98 1.88 8.58
C ILE A 129 2.03 0.81 9.11
N LYS A 130 1.65 0.94 10.39
CA LYS A 130 0.55 0.21 11.01
C LYS A 130 -0.19 1.14 11.96
N GLY A 131 -1.51 1.04 11.95
CA GLY A 131 -2.34 1.92 12.76
C GLY A 131 -2.57 3.28 12.12
N THR A 132 -3.83 3.69 12.13
CA THR A 132 -4.28 4.95 11.56
C THR A 132 -5.40 5.52 12.41
N ALA A 133 -5.32 6.81 12.71
CA ALA A 133 -6.43 7.56 13.29
C ALA A 133 -6.71 8.80 12.45
N HIS A 134 -7.98 9.23 12.40
CA HIS A 134 -8.34 10.47 11.74
C HIS A 134 -7.89 11.68 12.54
N ARG A 135 -7.58 12.76 11.85
CA ARG A 135 -7.37 14.06 12.47
C ARG A 135 -8.72 14.64 12.90
N GLU A 136 -8.74 15.23 14.06
CA GLU A 136 -9.90 15.92 14.59
C GLU A 136 -9.72 17.44 14.48
N GLN A 137 -10.82 18.17 14.32
CA GLN A 137 -10.77 19.63 14.24
C GLN A 137 -10.46 20.26 15.61
N ASP A 138 -10.96 19.65 16.68
CA ASP A 138 -10.67 20.04 18.04
C ASP A 138 -9.29 19.54 18.46
N ALA A 139 -8.42 20.43 18.92
CA ALA A 139 -7.04 20.10 19.26
C ALA A 139 -6.92 19.10 20.42
N GLN A 140 -7.87 19.08 21.37
CA GLN A 140 -7.83 18.13 22.49
C GLN A 140 -8.27 16.73 22.03
N LEU A 141 -9.29 16.65 21.17
CA LEU A 141 -9.74 15.39 20.56
C LEU A 141 -8.66 14.83 19.63
N ASP A 142 -7.99 15.68 18.86
CA ASP A 142 -6.89 15.30 17.97
C ASP A 142 -5.69 14.72 18.76
N ALA A 143 -5.28 15.40 19.82
CA ALA A 143 -4.24 14.90 20.71
C ALA A 143 -4.62 13.58 21.40
N LYS A 144 -5.90 13.42 21.77
CA LYS A 144 -6.43 12.18 22.34
C LYS A 144 -6.41 11.05 21.33
N ALA A 145 -6.81 11.30 20.08
CA ALA A 145 -6.75 10.30 19.01
C ALA A 145 -5.31 9.80 18.76
N ALA A 146 -4.35 10.73 18.70
CA ALA A 146 -2.93 10.38 18.58
C ALA A 146 -2.42 9.58 19.78
N ALA A 147 -2.80 9.97 21.01
CA ALA A 147 -2.41 9.26 22.24
C ALA A 147 -3.03 7.84 22.30
N GLN A 148 -4.27 7.67 21.89
CA GLN A 148 -4.93 6.36 21.80
C GLN A 148 -4.23 5.46 20.78
N LEU A 149 -3.90 5.99 19.60
CA LEU A 149 -3.12 5.26 18.61
C LEU A 149 -1.74 4.87 19.15
N ASN A 150 -1.11 5.76 19.91
CA ASN A 150 0.19 5.51 20.54
C ASN A 150 0.15 4.41 21.62
N ALA A 151 -0.98 4.24 22.30
CA ALA A 151 -1.17 3.27 23.36
C ALA A 151 -1.80 1.93 22.88
N ASN A 152 -2.10 1.79 21.60
CA ASN A 152 -2.77 0.60 21.05
C ASN A 152 -1.79 -0.57 20.97
N GLU A 153 -1.88 -1.51 21.90
CA GLU A 153 -0.98 -2.67 22.02
C GLU A 153 -1.04 -3.59 20.78
N LYS A 154 -2.20 -3.74 20.15
CA LYS A 154 -2.36 -4.54 18.92
C LYS A 154 -1.55 -3.93 17.78
N GLU A 155 -1.71 -2.63 17.53
CA GLU A 155 -1.00 -1.91 16.47
C GLU A 155 0.52 -1.89 16.72
N ILE A 156 0.94 -1.80 17.99
CA ILE A 156 2.34 -1.91 18.38
C ILE A 156 2.89 -3.30 18.06
N ALA A 157 2.18 -4.36 18.42
CA ALA A 157 2.61 -5.73 18.19
C ALA A 157 2.70 -6.05 16.69
N GLU A 158 1.69 -5.61 15.91
CA GLU A 158 1.70 -5.77 14.45
C GLU A 158 2.87 -5.02 13.79
N LEU A 159 3.13 -3.77 14.19
CA LEU A 159 4.25 -3.01 13.64
C LEU A 159 5.59 -3.63 14.00
N ASN A 160 5.77 -4.08 15.24
CA ASN A 160 7.00 -4.76 15.67
C ASN A 160 7.30 -6.00 14.84
N MET A 161 6.28 -6.81 14.51
CA MET A 161 6.43 -7.96 13.63
C MET A 161 6.86 -7.54 12.22
N ILE A 162 6.26 -6.48 11.66
CA ILE A 162 6.64 -5.96 10.35
C ILE A 162 8.05 -5.39 10.34
N VAL A 163 8.46 -4.72 11.41
CA VAL A 163 9.84 -4.23 11.60
C VAL A 163 10.82 -5.39 11.58
N ASP A 164 10.55 -6.47 12.29
CA ASP A 164 11.43 -7.66 12.31
C ASP A 164 11.54 -8.32 10.93
N MET A 165 10.43 -8.46 10.22
CA MET A 165 10.45 -8.97 8.84
C MET A 165 11.24 -8.07 7.91
N THR A 166 11.05 -6.77 8.00
CA THR A 166 11.78 -5.78 7.18
C THR A 166 13.27 -5.80 7.49
N ARG A 167 13.65 -5.92 8.78
CA ARG A 167 15.04 -6.10 9.19
C ARG A 167 15.64 -7.37 8.59
N ASN A 168 14.90 -8.48 8.61
CA ASN A 168 15.34 -9.75 8.00
C ASN A 168 15.57 -9.58 6.49
N ASP A 169 14.62 -8.98 5.79
CA ASP A 169 14.71 -8.75 4.34
C ASP A 169 15.91 -7.87 3.97
N LEU A 170 16.09 -6.75 4.65
CA LEU A 170 17.22 -5.86 4.44
C LEU A 170 18.54 -6.49 4.86
N GLY A 171 18.53 -7.31 5.91
CA GLY A 171 19.70 -8.06 6.40
C GLY A 171 20.29 -9.01 5.35
N ARG A 172 19.48 -9.50 4.43
CA ARG A 172 19.93 -10.38 3.33
C ARG A 172 20.88 -9.69 2.36
N ILE A 173 20.80 -8.37 2.24
CA ILE A 173 21.62 -7.56 1.32
C ILE A 173 22.51 -6.53 2.03
N ALA A 174 22.29 -6.27 3.29
CA ALA A 174 23.05 -5.30 4.05
C ALA A 174 24.46 -5.80 4.41
N THR A 175 25.36 -4.87 4.61
CA THR A 175 26.64 -5.13 5.27
C THR A 175 26.37 -5.62 6.71
N VAL A 176 27.11 -6.60 7.16
CA VAL A 176 26.94 -7.19 8.50
C VAL A 176 27.00 -6.12 9.58
N GLY A 177 26.02 -6.13 10.50
CA GLY A 177 25.90 -5.13 11.56
C GLY A 177 25.39 -3.75 11.12
N GLN A 178 24.98 -3.58 9.86
CA GLN A 178 24.54 -2.31 9.29
C GLN A 178 23.04 -2.28 9.01
N VAL A 179 22.23 -2.94 9.81
CA VAL A 179 20.76 -2.77 9.84
C VAL A 179 20.39 -2.21 11.21
N ALA A 180 19.73 -1.07 11.21
CA ALA A 180 19.29 -0.39 12.42
C ALA A 180 17.79 -0.06 12.33
N VAL A 181 17.10 -0.08 13.45
CA VAL A 181 15.78 0.52 13.62
C VAL A 181 16.00 1.88 14.25
N GLU A 182 15.73 2.93 13.49
CA GLU A 182 15.92 4.32 13.96
C GLU A 182 14.69 4.80 14.74
N ASP A 183 13.51 4.35 14.31
CA ASP A 183 12.24 4.60 14.99
C ASP A 183 11.44 3.29 15.08
N VAL A 184 10.92 2.98 16.26
CA VAL A 184 10.20 1.74 16.59
C VAL A 184 8.68 1.95 16.61
N GLY A 185 8.19 3.01 15.96
CA GLY A 185 6.75 3.20 15.82
C GLY A 185 6.22 4.46 16.49
N SER A 186 6.80 5.60 16.20
CA SER A 186 6.26 6.91 16.57
C SER A 186 4.95 7.20 15.82
N VAL A 187 4.06 7.96 16.45
CA VAL A 187 2.87 8.49 15.81
C VAL A 187 3.22 9.78 15.07
N VAL A 188 3.12 9.74 13.76
CA VAL A 188 3.36 10.89 12.87
C VAL A 188 2.03 11.48 12.43
N SER A 189 1.89 12.80 12.52
CA SER A 189 0.68 13.53 12.13
C SER A 189 0.81 14.08 10.73
N TYR A 190 -0.04 13.62 9.83
CA TYR A 190 -0.23 14.15 8.47
C TYR A 190 -1.43 15.11 8.42
N PRO A 191 -1.66 15.81 7.33
CA PRO A 191 -2.77 16.78 7.25
C PRO A 191 -4.14 16.20 7.58
N THR A 192 -4.41 14.93 7.22
CA THR A 192 -5.72 14.29 7.37
C THR A 192 -5.75 13.11 8.32
N LEU A 193 -4.57 12.57 8.69
CA LEU A 193 -4.45 11.32 9.44
C LEU A 193 -3.26 11.37 10.40
N HIS A 194 -3.35 10.59 11.48
CA HIS A 194 -2.20 10.13 12.26
C HIS A 194 -1.84 8.72 11.83
N HIS A 195 -0.57 8.45 11.61
CA HIS A 195 -0.06 7.10 11.34
C HIS A 195 0.99 6.71 12.38
N ARG A 196 1.02 5.44 12.73
CA ARG A 196 2.14 4.85 13.45
C ARG A 196 3.12 4.31 12.42
N GLU A 197 4.35 4.82 12.43
CA GLU A 197 5.42 4.47 11.49
C GLU A 197 6.64 3.93 12.23
N ALA A 198 7.39 3.07 11.56
CA ALA A 198 8.74 2.71 11.95
C ALA A 198 9.72 3.10 10.85
N ILE A 199 10.97 3.34 11.23
CA ILE A 199 12.05 3.63 10.27
C ILE A 199 13.14 2.58 10.43
N ILE A 200 13.35 1.79 9.40
CA ILE A 200 14.41 0.80 9.33
C ILE A 200 15.43 1.26 8.31
N ARG A 201 16.67 1.42 8.74
CA ARG A 201 17.79 1.77 7.88
C ARG A 201 18.73 0.59 7.69
N ALA A 202 19.26 0.45 6.48
CA ALA A 202 20.30 -0.50 6.16
C ALA A 202 21.34 0.11 5.24
N ARG A 203 22.60 -0.29 5.39
CA ARG A 203 23.66 -0.02 4.43
C ARG A 203 23.91 -1.28 3.61
N TRP A 204 23.58 -1.21 2.32
CA TRP A 204 23.75 -2.38 1.47
C TRP A 204 25.21 -2.68 1.14
N ARG A 205 25.45 -3.94 0.81
CA ARG A 205 26.80 -4.38 0.42
C ARG A 205 27.21 -3.75 -0.91
N PRO A 206 28.49 -3.38 -1.07
CA PRO A 206 29.01 -2.96 -2.36
C PRO A 206 28.63 -3.95 -3.48
N GLN A 207 28.37 -3.44 -4.69
CA GLN A 207 27.98 -4.24 -5.87
C GLN A 207 26.62 -4.95 -5.78
N THR A 208 25.79 -4.67 -4.77
CA THR A 208 24.39 -5.07 -4.77
C THR A 208 23.64 -4.17 -5.75
N GLY A 209 23.09 -4.73 -6.79
CA GLY A 209 22.26 -3.99 -7.75
C GLY A 209 20.78 -3.99 -7.38
N LEU A 210 19.99 -3.14 -8.04
CA LEU A 210 18.55 -3.02 -7.81
C LEU A 210 17.81 -4.36 -7.87
N ALA A 211 18.16 -5.23 -8.82
CA ALA A 211 17.53 -6.55 -8.95
C ALA A 211 17.69 -7.41 -7.69
N LYS A 212 18.88 -7.40 -7.08
CA LYS A 212 19.14 -8.12 -5.81
C LYS A 212 18.41 -7.48 -4.64
N LEU A 213 18.35 -6.13 -4.60
CA LEU A 213 17.60 -5.40 -3.59
C LEU A 213 16.11 -5.83 -3.62
N ILE A 214 15.49 -5.75 -4.79
CA ILE A 214 14.09 -6.14 -4.95
C ILE A 214 13.90 -7.63 -4.64
N ALA A 215 14.73 -8.52 -5.14
CA ALA A 215 14.61 -9.97 -4.87
C ALA A 215 14.74 -10.31 -3.37
N ALA A 216 15.47 -9.51 -2.59
CA ALA A 216 15.61 -9.72 -1.16
C ALA A 216 14.42 -9.18 -0.34
N THR A 217 13.80 -8.10 -0.78
CA THR A 217 12.82 -7.35 0.02
C THR A 217 11.37 -7.50 -0.44
N PHE A 218 11.16 -7.83 -1.73
CA PHE A 218 9.82 -7.97 -2.30
C PHE A 218 9.20 -9.35 -2.04
N PRO A 219 7.87 -9.41 -1.81
CA PRO A 219 6.96 -8.29 -1.60
C PRO A 219 7.18 -7.60 -0.24
N PRO A 220 6.71 -6.33 -0.07
CA PRO A 220 6.79 -5.63 1.20
C PRO A 220 6.22 -6.44 2.36
N ALA A 221 6.85 -6.35 3.53
CA ALA A 221 6.46 -7.13 4.70
C ALA A 221 5.04 -6.82 5.18
N SER A 222 4.66 -5.51 5.16
CA SER A 222 3.38 -4.99 5.65
C SER A 222 2.15 -5.55 4.94
N ILE A 223 2.32 -6.02 3.68
CA ILE A 223 1.22 -6.47 2.81
C ILE A 223 1.34 -7.94 2.38
N SER A 224 2.27 -8.68 2.96
CA SER A 224 2.44 -10.12 2.75
C SER A 224 1.98 -10.90 3.98
N GLY A 225 2.86 -11.17 4.91
CA GLY A 225 2.59 -11.88 6.15
C GLY A 225 3.84 -12.56 6.71
N ALA A 226 3.71 -13.16 7.87
CA ALA A 226 4.80 -13.79 8.61
C ALA A 226 4.49 -15.25 8.95
N PRO A 227 5.41 -16.21 8.68
CA PRO A 227 6.61 -16.11 7.84
C PRO A 227 6.27 -15.87 6.37
N LYS A 228 7.06 -15.03 5.68
CA LYS A 228 6.71 -14.49 4.34
C LYS A 228 6.37 -15.58 3.31
N VAL A 229 7.20 -16.59 3.16
CA VAL A 229 7.01 -17.65 2.14
C VAL A 229 5.71 -18.42 2.40
N ARG A 230 5.49 -18.86 3.64
CA ARG A 230 4.27 -19.61 4.00
C ARG A 230 3.01 -18.75 3.88
N ALA A 231 3.08 -17.48 4.27
CA ALA A 231 1.98 -16.55 4.11
C ALA A 231 1.59 -16.36 2.64
N LEU A 232 2.57 -16.21 1.74
CA LEU A 232 2.32 -16.08 0.29
C LEU A 232 1.69 -17.35 -0.30
N GLN A 233 2.09 -18.54 0.16
CA GLN A 233 1.47 -19.81 -0.25
C GLN A 233 0.01 -19.86 0.20
N ALA A 234 -0.26 -19.62 1.48
CA ALA A 234 -1.63 -19.60 2.02
C ALA A 234 -2.54 -18.57 1.32
N ILE A 235 -2.01 -17.37 1.05
CA ILE A 235 -2.71 -16.34 0.30
C ILE A 235 -3.08 -16.84 -1.11
N ALA A 236 -2.13 -17.45 -1.82
CA ALA A 236 -2.38 -17.96 -3.17
C ALA A 236 -3.42 -19.09 -3.17
N GLU A 237 -3.37 -19.99 -2.19
CA GLU A 237 -4.33 -21.08 -2.00
C GLU A 237 -5.75 -20.58 -1.70
N ILE A 238 -5.88 -19.49 -0.93
CA ILE A 238 -7.18 -18.95 -0.49
C ILE A 238 -7.76 -17.98 -1.53
N GLU A 239 -6.97 -17.04 -2.03
CA GLU A 239 -7.46 -16.03 -2.98
C GLU A 239 -7.72 -16.59 -4.37
N GLN A 240 -6.97 -17.59 -4.81
CA GLN A 240 -7.07 -18.26 -6.11
C GLN A 240 -7.16 -17.28 -7.31
N ARG A 241 -6.52 -16.13 -7.19
CA ARG A 241 -6.48 -15.07 -8.20
C ARG A 241 -5.14 -14.35 -8.23
N SER A 242 -4.83 -13.70 -9.35
CA SER A 242 -3.73 -12.76 -9.41
C SER A 242 -4.10 -11.46 -8.68
N ARG A 243 -3.19 -10.93 -7.89
CA ARG A 243 -3.31 -9.61 -7.24
C ARG A 243 -3.08 -8.45 -8.20
N GLY A 244 -2.50 -8.71 -9.39
CA GLY A 244 -2.15 -7.68 -10.35
C GLY A 244 -1.15 -6.68 -9.77
N ALA A 245 -1.49 -5.38 -9.81
CA ALA A 245 -0.66 -4.33 -9.23
C ALA A 245 -0.76 -4.25 -7.70
N TYR A 246 -1.85 -4.71 -7.12
CA TYR A 246 -2.06 -4.66 -5.66
C TYR A 246 -0.98 -5.41 -4.90
N CYS A 247 -0.47 -4.81 -3.84
CA CYS A 247 0.69 -5.31 -3.08
C CYS A 247 2.00 -5.38 -3.88
N GLY A 248 2.02 -4.76 -5.07
CA GLY A 248 3.22 -4.53 -5.84
C GLY A 248 3.99 -3.31 -5.34
N SER A 249 4.88 -2.81 -6.18
CA SER A 249 5.64 -1.60 -5.92
C SER A 249 5.78 -0.78 -7.20
N LEU A 250 5.70 0.53 -7.05
CA LEU A 250 5.93 1.50 -8.10
C LEU A 250 6.93 2.55 -7.60
N GLY A 251 7.85 2.94 -8.46
CA GLY A 251 8.83 3.94 -8.08
C GLY A 251 9.74 4.32 -9.24
N TYR A 252 10.75 5.11 -8.93
CA TYR A 252 11.80 5.48 -9.86
C TYR A 252 13.17 5.01 -9.36
N TRP A 253 14.10 4.90 -10.29
CA TRP A 253 15.48 4.53 -10.03
C TRP A 253 16.41 5.35 -10.92
N LEU A 254 17.33 6.05 -10.29
CA LEU A 254 18.37 6.85 -10.94
C LEU A 254 19.72 6.14 -10.73
N PRO A 255 20.19 5.37 -11.72
CA PRO A 255 21.45 4.65 -11.60
C PRO A 255 22.63 5.63 -11.68
N SER A 256 23.53 5.54 -10.70
CA SER A 256 24.76 6.32 -10.68
C SER A 256 25.79 5.65 -9.75
N ALA A 257 26.97 6.24 -9.56
CA ALA A 257 27.91 5.82 -8.53
C ALA A 257 27.33 5.98 -7.10
N SER A 258 26.39 6.92 -6.92
CA SER A 258 25.56 7.09 -5.72
C SER A 258 24.09 7.02 -6.12
N PRO A 259 23.53 5.81 -6.23
CA PRO A 259 22.19 5.63 -6.79
C PRO A 259 21.10 6.20 -5.88
N HIS A 260 20.04 6.71 -6.50
CA HIS A 260 18.87 7.20 -5.82
C HIS A 260 17.62 6.50 -6.35
N GLY A 261 16.68 6.25 -5.49
CA GLY A 261 15.40 5.66 -5.89
C GLY A 261 14.40 5.68 -4.76
N GLU A 262 13.14 5.78 -5.13
CA GLU A 262 12.03 5.73 -4.20
C GLU A 262 10.95 4.83 -4.75
N PHE A 263 10.41 3.97 -3.88
CA PHE A 263 9.43 2.96 -4.23
C PHE A 263 8.30 2.96 -3.20
N SER A 264 7.07 3.06 -3.68
CA SER A 264 5.88 2.94 -2.85
C SER A 264 5.34 1.52 -2.84
N VAL A 265 4.58 1.17 -1.82
CA VAL A 265 3.72 -0.01 -1.80
C VAL A 265 2.46 0.27 -2.60
N LEU A 266 2.07 -0.58 -3.54
CA LEU A 266 0.85 -0.39 -4.32
C LEU A 266 -0.40 -0.84 -3.53
N ILE A 267 -0.77 -0.04 -2.56
CA ILE A 267 -2.07 -0.03 -1.87
C ILE A 267 -2.81 1.27 -2.20
N ARG A 268 -4.11 1.33 -1.97
CA ARG A 268 -4.96 2.44 -2.45
C ARG A 268 -4.71 2.76 -3.92
N THR A 269 -4.68 1.69 -4.73
CA THR A 269 -4.26 1.75 -6.12
C THR A 269 -5.35 1.15 -7.02
N ALA A 270 -5.87 1.97 -7.91
CA ALA A 270 -6.85 1.55 -8.91
C ALA A 270 -6.16 1.28 -10.25
N CYS A 271 -6.65 0.26 -10.96
CA CYS A 271 -6.28 -0.05 -12.33
C CYS A 271 -7.49 0.16 -13.24
N ILE A 272 -7.32 0.92 -14.32
CA ILE A 272 -8.36 1.14 -15.30
C ILE A 272 -7.91 0.55 -16.64
N ALA A 273 -8.75 -0.29 -17.21
CA ALA A 273 -8.50 -0.90 -18.52
C ALA A 273 -9.83 -1.23 -19.20
N LYS A 274 -9.94 -0.90 -20.49
CA LYS A 274 -11.13 -1.24 -21.32
C LYS A 274 -12.45 -0.83 -20.66
N GLY A 275 -12.52 0.37 -20.09
CA GLY A 275 -13.73 0.89 -19.43
C GLY A 275 -14.11 0.19 -18.12
N THR A 276 -13.18 -0.54 -17.52
CA THR A 276 -13.36 -1.18 -16.22
C THR A 276 -12.33 -0.65 -15.23
N LEU A 277 -12.79 -0.15 -14.10
CA LEU A 277 -11.96 0.17 -12.94
C LEU A 277 -11.92 -1.05 -12.00
N ARG A 278 -10.73 -1.37 -11.52
CA ARG A 278 -10.48 -2.42 -10.54
C ARG A 278 -9.69 -1.85 -9.37
N LEU A 279 -10.14 -2.17 -8.17
CA LEU A 279 -9.50 -1.80 -6.91
C LEU A 279 -9.40 -3.04 -6.03
N ALA A 280 -8.21 -3.48 -5.71
CA ALA A 280 -8.02 -4.50 -4.70
C ALA A 280 -7.80 -3.85 -3.33
N VAL A 281 -8.41 -4.45 -2.32
CA VAL A 281 -8.34 -4.05 -0.91
C VAL A 281 -8.13 -5.27 -0.04
N GLY A 282 -7.53 -5.11 1.13
CA GLY A 282 -7.27 -6.22 2.04
C GLY A 282 -6.98 -5.76 3.46
N ALA A 283 -6.91 -6.73 4.36
CA ALA A 283 -6.58 -6.56 5.76
C ALA A 283 -5.58 -7.61 6.24
N GLY A 284 -4.81 -7.28 7.24
CA GLY A 284 -3.88 -8.19 7.90
C GLY A 284 -4.62 -9.07 8.90
N ILE A 285 -4.73 -10.36 8.61
CA ILE A 285 -5.44 -11.32 9.45
C ILE A 285 -4.49 -11.86 10.50
N VAL A 286 -4.89 -11.76 11.76
CA VAL A 286 -4.21 -12.25 12.95
C VAL A 286 -5.10 -13.20 13.74
N TRP A 287 -4.61 -13.74 14.83
CA TRP A 287 -5.33 -14.72 15.66
C TRP A 287 -6.72 -14.27 16.12
N ASP A 288 -6.84 -13.03 16.58
CA ASP A 288 -8.08 -12.46 17.12
C ASP A 288 -8.94 -11.74 16.08
N SER A 289 -8.58 -11.78 14.79
CA SER A 289 -9.35 -11.17 13.70
C SER A 289 -10.78 -11.71 13.64
N ASP A 290 -11.78 -10.82 13.71
CA ASP A 290 -13.18 -11.17 13.48
C ASP A 290 -13.51 -11.12 11.98
N PRO A 291 -14.05 -12.21 11.38
CA PRO A 291 -14.29 -12.26 9.93
C PRO A 291 -15.21 -11.15 9.39
N GLN A 292 -16.22 -10.73 10.18
CA GLN A 292 -17.13 -9.67 9.76
C GLN A 292 -16.44 -8.30 9.86
N ALA A 293 -15.73 -8.04 10.95
CA ALA A 293 -15.02 -6.78 11.15
C ALA A 293 -13.92 -6.58 10.09
N GLU A 294 -13.17 -7.63 9.75
CA GLU A 294 -12.15 -7.57 8.69
C GLU A 294 -12.78 -7.31 7.31
N TRP A 295 -13.93 -7.91 7.01
CA TRP A 295 -14.67 -7.60 5.79
C TRP A 295 -15.08 -6.12 5.74
N GLU A 296 -15.67 -5.59 6.82
CA GLU A 296 -16.09 -4.19 6.92
C GLU A 296 -14.91 -3.22 6.78
N GLU A 297 -13.76 -3.56 7.36
CA GLU A 297 -12.52 -2.79 7.21
C GLU A 297 -12.08 -2.70 5.74
N THR A 298 -12.15 -3.82 4.98
CA THR A 298 -11.80 -3.77 3.57
C THR A 298 -12.76 -2.90 2.75
N LEU A 299 -14.05 -2.92 3.06
CA LEU A 299 -15.03 -2.03 2.42
C LEU A 299 -14.76 -0.56 2.75
N LEU A 300 -14.37 -0.26 4.00
CA LEU A 300 -13.99 1.07 4.41
C LEU A 300 -12.75 1.56 3.65
N LYS A 301 -11.74 0.72 3.49
CA LYS A 301 -10.53 1.02 2.70
C LYS A 301 -10.83 1.30 1.22
N GLY A 302 -11.93 0.78 0.68
CA GLY A 302 -12.37 1.05 -0.70
C GLY A 302 -13.17 2.35 -0.89
N ARG A 303 -13.63 3.00 0.20
CA ARG A 303 -14.54 4.16 0.11
C ARG A 303 -13.95 5.37 -0.59
N TYR A 304 -12.63 5.59 -0.49
CA TYR A 304 -11.97 6.75 -1.07
C TYR A 304 -12.19 6.89 -2.60
N LEU A 305 -12.45 5.77 -3.28
CA LEU A 305 -12.77 5.73 -4.71
C LEU A 305 -14.28 5.64 -4.99
N ARG A 306 -15.05 5.16 -4.01
CA ARG A 306 -16.47 4.88 -4.20
C ARG A 306 -17.35 6.10 -4.01
N ASP A 307 -16.89 7.03 -3.19
CA ASP A 307 -17.66 8.22 -2.79
C ASP A 307 -17.31 9.44 -3.67
N LYS A 308 -16.64 9.24 -4.81
CA LYS A 308 -16.27 10.18 -5.87
C LYS A 308 -16.90 9.75 -7.20
#